data_f050561c91325063cf64d7b28c80a11e
#
_entry.id   f050561c91325063cf64d7b28c80a11e
#
_cell.length_a   1.000
_cell.length_b   1.000
_cell.length_c   1.000
_cell.angle_alpha   90.00
_cell.angle_beta   90.00
_cell.angle_gamma   90.00
#
_symmetry.space_group_name_H-M   'P 1'
#
loop_
_entity.id
_entity.type
_entity.pdbx_description
1 polymer ?
#
loop_
_entity_poly.entity_id
_entity_poly.type
_entity_poly.pdbx_seq_one_letter_code
_entity_poly.pdbx_strand_id
1 'polypeptide(L)'
;MYGIPQFRLPKEIVQKEIESLKQLGVDIKTNMVAGRAFSIEELMNEQGYKAVFIGSGAGLPSFMKIPGENLNGVYSANEFLTRINLMKAYKFPDYDTPIKVGKSAAIVGGGNVAMDAARCAKRLGAETVYIVYRRSLEELP
;
A
#
# COMPACT_ATOMS: atom_id res chain seq x y z
N MET A 1 -3.43 1.81 5.84
CA MET A 1 -2.39 2.62 6.52
C MET A 1 -1.09 2.68 5.70
N TYR A 2 -0.62 1.61 5.07
CA TYR A 2 0.70 1.55 4.47
C TYR A 2 0.82 2.14 3.05
N GLY A 3 -0.19 1.98 2.21
CA GLY A 3 -0.13 2.39 0.80
C GLY A 3 -0.78 3.73 0.49
N ILE A 4 -1.85 4.11 1.19
CA ILE A 4 -2.56 5.36 0.89
C ILE A 4 -1.72 6.55 1.35
N PRO A 5 -1.40 7.51 0.46
CA PRO A 5 -0.59 8.67 0.80
C PRO A 5 -1.23 9.59 1.83
N GLN A 6 -0.38 10.28 2.59
CA GLN A 6 -0.78 11.25 3.62
C GLN A 6 -1.73 12.33 3.06
N PHE A 7 -1.51 12.77 1.84
CA PHE A 7 -2.34 13.81 1.21
C PHE A 7 -3.76 13.35 0.83
N ARG A 8 -4.02 12.02 0.85
CA ARG A 8 -5.36 11.45 0.64
C ARG A 8 -6.01 11.02 1.95
N LEU A 9 -5.24 10.40 2.82
CA LEU A 9 -5.71 9.91 4.11
C LEU A 9 -4.65 10.23 5.18
N PRO A 10 -4.79 11.34 5.90
CA PRO A 10 -3.90 11.68 7.00
C PRO A 10 -3.83 10.56 8.04
N LYS A 11 -2.63 10.20 8.46
CA LYS A 11 -2.42 9.08 9.39
C LYS A 11 -3.02 9.34 10.78
N GLU A 12 -3.12 10.59 11.15
CA GLU A 12 -3.73 11.06 12.40
C GLU A 12 -5.23 10.73 12.45
N ILE A 13 -5.94 10.79 11.32
CA ILE A 13 -7.35 10.38 11.22
C ILE A 13 -7.46 8.88 11.44
N VAL A 14 -6.64 8.07 10.77
CA VAL A 14 -6.61 6.63 10.93
C VAL A 14 -6.32 6.24 12.39
N GLN A 15 -5.36 6.94 13.02
CA GLN A 15 -5.00 6.67 14.41
C GLN A 15 -6.17 6.97 15.36
N LYS A 16 -6.90 8.07 15.16
CA LYS A 16 -8.09 8.40 15.96
C LYS A 16 -9.17 7.34 15.83
N GLU A 17 -9.42 6.84 14.61
CA GLU A 17 -10.39 5.76 14.41
C GLU A 17 -9.96 4.48 15.15
N ILE A 18 -8.67 4.13 15.10
CA ILE A 18 -8.15 2.96 15.83
C ILE A 18 -8.34 3.14 17.34
N GLU A 19 -8.03 4.31 17.89
CA GLU A 19 -8.23 4.58 19.32
C GLU A 19 -9.71 4.54 19.72
N SER A 20 -10.61 5.02 18.86
CA SER A 20 -12.06 4.91 19.08
C SER A 20 -12.51 3.45 19.15
N LEU A 21 -12.01 2.58 18.27
CA LEU A 21 -12.31 1.15 18.32
C LEU A 21 -11.81 0.48 19.60
N LYS A 22 -10.61 0.84 20.07
CA LYS A 22 -10.09 0.34 21.35
C LYS A 22 -10.97 0.76 22.53
N GLN A 23 -11.46 2.00 22.53
CA GLN A 23 -12.38 2.49 23.57
C GLN A 23 -13.72 1.73 23.58
N LEU A 24 -14.13 1.19 22.43
CA LEU A 24 -15.31 0.31 22.32
C LEU A 24 -15.02 -1.14 22.77
N GLY A 25 -13.81 -1.44 23.25
CA GLY A 25 -13.43 -2.76 23.74
C GLY A 25 -12.88 -3.70 22.66
N VAL A 26 -12.53 -3.19 21.49
CA VAL A 26 -11.89 -4.01 20.44
C VAL A 26 -10.43 -4.26 20.82
N ASP A 27 -10.04 -5.52 20.96
CA ASP A 27 -8.65 -5.92 21.15
C ASP A 27 -7.93 -6.00 19.81
N ILE A 28 -6.90 -5.19 19.64
CA ILE A 28 -6.11 -5.11 18.41
C ILE A 28 -4.73 -5.71 18.65
N LYS A 29 -4.49 -6.90 18.09
CA LYS A 29 -3.21 -7.60 18.13
C LYS A 29 -2.43 -7.37 16.85
N THR A 30 -1.32 -6.65 16.96
CA THR A 30 -0.42 -6.39 15.83
C THR A 30 0.65 -7.48 15.71
N ASN A 31 1.34 -7.53 14.56
CA ASN A 31 2.41 -8.52 14.28
C ASN A 31 1.95 -9.99 14.33
N MET A 32 0.67 -10.23 14.12
CA MET A 32 0.05 -11.55 14.11
C MET A 32 -0.36 -11.92 12.68
N VAL A 33 0.24 -12.98 12.15
CA VAL A 33 -0.02 -13.45 10.79
C VAL A 33 -0.94 -14.66 10.87
N ALA A 34 -2.19 -14.51 10.42
CA ALA A 34 -3.14 -15.60 10.33
C ALA A 34 -2.59 -16.73 9.43
N GLY A 35 -2.76 -17.97 9.85
CA GLY A 35 -2.20 -19.14 9.21
C GLY A 35 -0.73 -19.44 9.56
N ARG A 36 -0.05 -18.54 10.31
CA ARG A 36 1.29 -18.78 10.85
C ARG A 36 1.37 -18.64 12.36
N ALA A 37 0.82 -17.57 12.91
CA ALA A 37 0.78 -17.34 14.36
C ALA A 37 -0.42 -18.01 15.02
N PHE A 38 -1.47 -18.23 14.29
CA PHE A 38 -2.69 -18.94 14.69
C PHE A 38 -3.46 -19.41 13.47
N SER A 39 -4.27 -20.44 13.62
CA SER A 39 -5.22 -20.92 12.61
C SER A 39 -6.63 -20.39 12.87
N ILE A 40 -7.53 -20.52 11.90
CA ILE A 40 -8.95 -20.21 12.07
C ILE A 40 -9.60 -21.21 13.03
N GLU A 41 -9.18 -22.47 12.97
CA GLU A 41 -9.64 -23.54 13.85
C GLU A 41 -9.31 -23.23 15.32
N GLU A 42 -8.09 -22.79 15.61
CA GLU A 42 -7.69 -22.36 16.96
C GLU A 42 -8.53 -21.19 17.45
N LEU A 43 -8.80 -20.19 16.59
CA LEU A 43 -9.67 -19.06 16.96
C LEU A 43 -11.07 -19.54 17.34
N MET A 44 -11.67 -20.44 16.59
CA MET A 44 -13.03 -20.91 16.80
C MET A 44 -13.14 -21.90 17.95
N ASN A 45 -12.24 -22.89 18.02
CA ASN A 45 -12.37 -24.03 18.93
C ASN A 45 -11.69 -23.80 20.29
N GLU A 46 -10.54 -23.12 20.30
CA GLU A 46 -9.74 -22.94 21.50
C GLU A 46 -9.95 -21.57 22.15
N GLN A 47 -10.00 -20.51 21.33
CA GLN A 47 -10.20 -19.15 21.83
C GLN A 47 -11.69 -18.75 21.94
N GLY A 48 -12.60 -19.60 21.46
CA GLY A 48 -14.04 -19.45 21.67
C GLY A 48 -14.73 -18.41 20.82
N TYR A 49 -14.09 -17.90 19.76
CA TYR A 49 -14.76 -16.99 18.83
C TYR A 49 -15.90 -17.69 18.09
N LYS A 50 -17.03 -17.01 17.96
CA LYS A 50 -18.23 -17.56 17.31
C LYS A 50 -18.26 -17.32 15.81
N ALA A 51 -17.51 -16.35 15.33
CA ALA A 51 -17.38 -16.02 13.91
C ALA A 51 -16.01 -15.39 13.63
N VAL A 52 -15.52 -15.56 12.43
CA VAL A 52 -14.27 -14.92 11.93
C VAL A 52 -14.57 -14.19 10.65
N PHE A 53 -14.25 -12.88 10.62
CA PHE A 53 -14.31 -12.08 9.39
C PHE A 53 -12.90 -11.94 8.79
N ILE A 54 -12.75 -12.30 7.53
CA ILE A 54 -11.48 -12.21 6.81
C ILE A 54 -11.47 -10.94 5.96
N GLY A 55 -10.69 -9.95 6.36
CA GLY A 55 -10.57 -8.66 5.70
C GLY A 55 -9.10 -8.28 5.40
N SER A 56 -8.32 -9.25 4.90
CA SER A 56 -6.87 -9.10 4.68
C SER A 56 -6.48 -8.16 3.54
N GLY A 57 -7.42 -7.78 2.69
CA GLY A 57 -7.17 -6.93 1.52
C GLY A 57 -6.40 -7.61 0.39
N ALA A 58 -6.09 -6.83 -0.66
CA ALA A 58 -5.35 -7.27 -1.84
C ALA A 58 -3.89 -6.80 -1.76
N GLY A 59 -3.12 -7.36 -0.83
CA GLY A 59 -1.73 -6.96 -0.58
C GLY A 59 -0.73 -7.45 -1.64
N LEU A 60 -1.04 -8.55 -2.34
CA LEU A 60 -0.16 -9.10 -3.37
C LEU A 60 -0.30 -8.31 -4.68
N PRO A 61 0.81 -7.85 -5.27
CA PRO A 61 0.77 -7.18 -6.56
C PRO A 61 0.42 -8.15 -7.69
N SER A 62 -0.31 -7.67 -8.69
CA SER A 62 -0.51 -8.39 -9.94
C SER A 62 0.51 -7.92 -10.95
N PHE A 63 1.39 -8.81 -11.38
CA PHE A 63 2.40 -8.54 -12.39
C PHE A 63 1.87 -8.76 -13.80
N MET A 64 2.35 -7.97 -14.76
CA MET A 64 1.93 -8.04 -16.16
C MET A 64 2.55 -9.22 -16.93
N LYS A 65 3.63 -9.80 -16.37
CA LYS A 65 4.40 -10.91 -16.98
C LYS A 65 5.03 -10.54 -18.33
N ILE A 66 5.57 -9.34 -18.41
CA ILE A 66 6.25 -8.81 -19.58
C ILE A 66 7.78 -8.77 -19.38
N PRO A 67 8.58 -8.83 -20.45
CA PRO A 67 10.02 -8.70 -20.34
C PRO A 67 10.44 -7.38 -19.69
N GLY A 68 11.41 -7.44 -18.78
CA GLY A 68 11.94 -6.27 -18.09
C GLY A 68 11.22 -5.89 -16.79
N GLU A 69 10.16 -6.57 -16.42
CA GLU A 69 9.39 -6.29 -15.20
C GLU A 69 10.20 -6.49 -13.89
N ASN A 70 11.27 -7.27 -13.95
CA ASN A 70 12.20 -7.55 -12.87
C ASN A 70 13.45 -6.66 -12.86
N LEU A 71 13.52 -5.66 -13.72
CA LEU A 71 14.66 -4.75 -13.77
C LEU A 71 14.62 -3.73 -12.64
N ASN A 72 15.81 -3.22 -12.28
CA ASN A 72 15.94 -2.15 -11.31
C ASN A 72 15.19 -0.89 -11.75
N GLY A 73 14.43 -0.29 -10.84
CA GLY A 73 13.60 0.88 -11.14
C GLY A 73 12.17 0.52 -11.56
N VAL A 74 11.86 -0.78 -11.70
CA VAL A 74 10.49 -1.26 -11.87
C VAL A 74 9.94 -1.67 -10.50
N TYR A 75 8.80 -1.11 -10.14
CA TYR A 75 8.13 -1.35 -8.87
C TYR A 75 6.68 -1.73 -9.09
N SER A 76 6.15 -2.61 -8.27
CA SER A 76 4.71 -2.63 -8.10
C SER A 76 4.27 -1.34 -7.39
N ALA A 77 3.07 -0.84 -7.69
CA ALA A 77 2.55 0.35 -7.02
C ALA A 77 2.46 0.18 -5.49
N ASN A 78 2.11 -1.02 -5.03
CA ASN A 78 2.07 -1.35 -3.60
C ASN A 78 3.44 -1.23 -2.95
N GLU A 79 4.48 -1.74 -3.58
CA GLU A 79 5.85 -1.62 -3.07
C GLU A 79 6.28 -0.14 -3.05
N PHE A 80 6.11 0.56 -4.16
CA PHE A 80 6.49 1.96 -4.29
C PHE A 80 5.81 2.83 -3.23
N LEU A 81 4.49 2.70 -3.08
CA LEU A 81 3.73 3.47 -2.10
C LEU A 81 4.05 3.08 -0.65
N THR A 82 4.32 1.80 -0.38
CA THR A 82 4.72 1.36 0.96
C THR A 82 6.08 1.91 1.35
N ARG A 83 7.05 1.92 0.45
CA ARG A 83 8.36 2.55 0.68
C ARG A 83 8.22 4.02 1.03
N ILE A 84 7.33 4.73 0.35
CA ILE A 84 7.11 6.17 0.59
C ILE A 84 6.36 6.41 1.90
N ASN A 85 5.22 5.76 2.07
CA ASN A 85 4.27 6.11 3.13
C ASN A 85 4.59 5.46 4.48
N LEU A 86 4.98 4.19 4.49
CA LEU A 86 5.34 3.47 5.71
C LEU A 86 6.81 3.69 6.04
N MET A 87 7.71 3.43 5.08
CA MET A 87 9.16 3.44 5.30
C MET A 87 9.78 4.82 5.15
N LYS A 88 8.99 5.85 4.78
CA LYS A 88 9.42 7.26 4.65
C LYS A 88 10.64 7.43 3.74
N ALA A 89 10.70 6.70 2.63
CA ALA A 89 11.83 6.70 1.71
C ALA A 89 12.24 8.08 1.18
N TYR A 90 11.33 9.06 1.23
CA TYR A 90 11.61 10.46 0.91
C TYR A 90 12.53 11.16 1.93
N LYS A 91 12.82 10.52 3.06
CA LYS A 91 13.72 11.01 4.10
C LYS A 91 15.06 10.26 4.12
N PHE A 92 15.35 9.45 3.10
CA PHE A 92 16.65 8.82 3.00
C PHE A 92 17.77 9.90 2.94
N PRO A 93 18.92 9.77 3.68
CA PRO A 93 19.36 8.59 4.46
C PRO A 93 18.93 8.59 5.94
N ASP A 94 18.16 9.56 6.43
CA ASP A 94 17.67 9.56 7.83
C ASP A 94 16.78 8.34 8.14
N TYR A 95 16.21 7.74 7.10
CA TYR A 95 15.48 6.47 7.11
C TYR A 95 16.15 5.49 6.16
N ASP A 96 16.21 4.23 6.53
CA ASP A 96 17.03 3.20 5.89
C ASP A 96 16.59 2.79 4.47
N THR A 97 15.38 3.12 4.07
CA THR A 97 14.82 2.67 2.80
C THR A 97 15.08 3.68 1.69
N PRO A 98 15.95 3.38 0.70
CA PRO A 98 16.13 4.25 -0.44
C PRO A 98 14.98 4.10 -1.44
N ILE A 99 14.73 5.17 -2.20
CA ILE A 99 13.87 5.13 -3.38
C ILE A 99 14.53 5.93 -4.51
N LYS A 100 14.57 5.35 -5.69
CA LYS A 100 15.01 6.05 -6.89
C LYS A 100 13.80 6.36 -7.76
N VAL A 101 13.61 7.63 -8.05
CA VAL A 101 12.69 8.09 -9.06
C VAL A 101 13.55 8.71 -10.16
N GLY A 102 13.46 8.18 -11.38
CA GLY A 102 14.20 8.71 -12.52
C GLY A 102 13.65 10.09 -12.95
N LYS A 103 14.30 10.71 -13.92
CA LYS A 103 13.77 11.94 -14.54
C LYS A 103 12.38 11.74 -15.12
N SER A 104 12.12 10.56 -15.65
CA SER A 104 10.81 10.18 -16.17
C SER A 104 10.29 8.92 -15.48
N ALA A 105 9.02 8.91 -15.14
CA ALA A 105 8.34 7.75 -14.56
C ALA A 105 7.11 7.40 -15.41
N ALA A 106 6.94 6.13 -15.71
CA ALA A 106 5.75 5.61 -16.37
C ALA A 106 4.93 4.78 -15.38
N ILE A 107 3.67 5.12 -15.19
CA ILE A 107 2.75 4.44 -14.29
C ILE A 107 1.70 3.73 -15.14
N VAL A 108 1.69 2.41 -15.06
CA VAL A 108 0.75 1.57 -15.81
C VAL A 108 -0.51 1.36 -14.96
N GLY A 109 -1.61 1.88 -15.46
CA GLY A 109 -2.92 1.81 -14.81
C GLY A 109 -3.62 3.16 -14.73
N GLY A 110 -4.95 3.15 -14.52
CA GLY A 110 -5.80 4.34 -14.42
C GLY A 110 -6.57 4.43 -13.10
N GLY A 111 -6.44 3.46 -12.22
CA GLY A 111 -7.16 3.46 -10.94
C GLY A 111 -6.49 4.34 -9.87
N ASN A 112 -7.16 4.49 -8.73
CA ASN A 112 -6.72 5.32 -7.60
C ASN A 112 -5.27 5.06 -7.17
N VAL A 113 -4.83 3.80 -7.16
CA VAL A 113 -3.47 3.41 -6.77
C VAL A 113 -2.44 3.94 -7.77
N ALA A 114 -2.76 3.89 -9.07
CA ALA A 114 -1.91 4.44 -10.12
C ALA A 114 -1.79 5.96 -10.01
N MET A 115 -2.90 6.65 -9.74
CA MET A 115 -2.91 8.11 -9.52
C MET A 115 -2.09 8.49 -8.29
N ASP A 116 -2.18 7.73 -7.21
CA ASP A 116 -1.37 7.94 -6.01
C ASP A 116 0.12 7.75 -6.29
N ALA A 117 0.48 6.69 -7.03
CA ALA A 117 1.86 6.43 -7.42
C ALA A 117 2.40 7.56 -8.32
N ALA A 118 1.61 8.01 -9.30
CA ALA A 118 1.98 9.12 -10.18
C ALA A 118 2.23 10.41 -9.41
N ARG A 119 1.34 10.78 -8.50
CA ARG A 119 1.48 11.97 -7.66
C ARG A 119 2.70 11.85 -6.73
N CYS A 120 2.94 10.68 -6.19
CA CYS A 120 4.13 10.43 -5.37
C CYS A 120 5.41 10.53 -6.19
N ALA A 121 5.47 9.93 -7.38
CA ALA A 121 6.63 10.03 -8.26
C ALA A 121 6.94 11.49 -8.64
N LYS A 122 5.89 12.27 -8.96
CA LYS A 122 6.05 13.70 -9.25
C LYS A 122 6.59 14.48 -8.04
N ARG A 123 6.09 14.21 -6.85
CA ARG A 123 6.55 14.84 -5.59
C ARG A 123 7.97 14.46 -5.20
N LEU A 124 8.43 13.27 -5.59
CA LEU A 124 9.79 12.80 -5.38
C LEU A 124 10.79 13.32 -6.42
N GLY A 125 10.35 14.17 -7.35
CA GLY A 125 11.23 14.89 -8.26
C GLY A 125 11.26 14.37 -9.70
N ALA A 126 10.35 13.47 -10.09
CA ALA A 126 10.23 13.11 -11.50
C ALA A 126 9.86 14.35 -12.33
N GLU A 127 10.67 14.67 -13.35
CA GLU A 127 10.41 15.80 -14.26
C GLU A 127 9.16 15.54 -15.11
N THR A 128 9.02 14.30 -15.58
CA THR A 128 7.88 13.86 -16.38
C THR A 128 7.28 12.58 -15.80
N VAL A 129 5.95 12.55 -15.69
CA VAL A 129 5.22 11.37 -15.26
C VAL A 129 4.18 11.02 -16.31
N TYR A 130 4.27 9.81 -16.84
CA TYR A 130 3.34 9.28 -17.83
C TYR A 130 2.33 8.35 -17.14
N ILE A 131 1.06 8.50 -17.48
CA ILE A 131 0.01 7.51 -17.16
C ILE A 131 -0.20 6.67 -18.42
N VAL A 132 0.07 5.40 -18.31
CA VAL A 132 -0.15 4.43 -19.39
C VAL A 132 -1.41 3.64 -19.07
N TYR A 133 -2.49 3.94 -19.77
CA TYR A 133 -3.79 3.34 -19.53
C TYR A 133 -4.34 2.68 -20.78
N ARG A 134 -4.91 1.49 -20.64
CA ARG A 134 -5.39 0.68 -21.78
C ARG A 134 -6.72 1.16 -22.40
N ARG A 135 -7.38 2.10 -21.74
CA ARG A 135 -8.68 2.66 -22.14
C ARG A 135 -8.58 4.16 -22.42
N SER A 136 -9.70 4.79 -22.77
CA SER A 136 -9.77 6.22 -23.02
C SER A 136 -9.77 7.08 -21.74
N LEU A 137 -9.65 8.39 -21.91
CA LEU A 137 -9.76 9.36 -20.81
C LEU A 137 -11.14 9.35 -20.15
N GLU A 138 -12.18 9.06 -20.92
CA GLU A 138 -13.57 9.01 -20.44
C GLU A 138 -13.82 7.88 -19.43
N GLU A 139 -12.97 6.86 -19.43
CA GLU A 139 -13.07 5.71 -18.55
C GLU A 139 -12.12 5.79 -17.33
N LEU A 140 -11.44 6.91 -17.15
CA LEU A 140 -10.67 7.16 -15.93
C LEU A 140 -11.61 7.42 -14.75
N PRO A 141 -11.31 6.86 -13.54
CA PRO A 141 -12.12 7.09 -12.35
C PRO A 141 -12.03 8.53 -11.82
#